data_968df609cf07972dbc60534cece7e28b
#
_entry.id   968df609cf07972dbc60534cece7e28b
#
_cell.length_a   1.000
_cell.length_b   1.000
_cell.length_c   1.000
_cell.angle_alpha   90.00
_cell.angle_beta   90.00
_cell.angle_gamma   90.00
#
_symmetry.space_group_name_H-M   'P 1'
#
loop_
_entity.id
_entity.type
_entity.pdbx_description
1 polymer ?
#
loop_
_entity_poly.entity_id
_entity_poly.type
_entity_poly.pdbx_seq_one_letter_code
_entity_poly.pdbx_strand_id
1 'polypeptide(L)'
;MISTNNIKIDMKDNDNNYDSNSQNVKIFKEKQDINNKNQDAADAYPTFKNRLKALFNEFQNEEGQNLNQPSLPAINFSEKILDLPDGCCRLLLFITIIIICIILLVVFIVVGKACYYLIPIPALGIIVCIVLCCNFMTISPGEALVLTYYGKYIGTCKKSGFFWVRPCSTRSLISLKSNHYNGSMIKVNDRDGTPVLIGLVCVWKIRDTVKATYCVKDYNSFMQGQTESAIRYIANKFSYDSSEENEPTLKSGNEEINTLLKLELQRRTKLAGIEIEDARITEISYGNEIASMMLQKQAADGVISSKKKIAQGAIQIIDDSIKELEKRNVCKFKEDEKSKLVSNMMIILNMDKGGNAIIKV
;
A
#
# COMPACT_ATOMS: atom_id res chain seq x y z
N MET A 1 12.87 35.46 13.96
CA MET A 1 13.61 36.70 13.60
C MET A 1 13.71 36.76 12.08
N ILE A 2 12.73 37.37 11.42
CA ILE A 2 12.88 37.83 10.02
C ILE A 2 12.13 39.16 9.94
N SER A 3 12.88 40.11 9.49
CA SER A 3 12.67 41.55 9.49
C SER A 3 11.55 41.99 8.56
N THR A 4 10.64 42.82 9.05
CA THR A 4 9.67 43.59 8.28
C THR A 4 10.35 44.83 7.71
N ASN A 5 10.48 44.91 6.41
CA ASN A 5 10.88 46.17 5.73
C ASN A 5 9.66 46.99 5.36
N ASN A 6 9.53 48.13 6.06
CA ASN A 6 8.65 49.23 5.70
C ASN A 6 9.18 49.97 4.44
N ILE A 7 8.42 50.01 3.39
CA ILE A 7 8.66 50.94 2.28
C ILE A 7 7.67 52.11 2.42
N LYS A 8 8.21 53.28 2.74
CA LYS A 8 7.55 54.58 2.61
C LYS A 8 7.54 54.94 1.11
N ILE A 9 6.36 55.23 0.58
CA ILE A 9 6.24 55.85 -0.76
C ILE A 9 5.71 57.24 -0.56
N ASP A 10 6.51 58.21 -1.01
CA ASP A 10 6.16 59.64 -1.09
C ASP A 10 5.03 59.86 -2.12
N MET A 11 4.00 60.60 -1.69
CA MET A 11 2.97 61.13 -2.58
C MET A 11 3.50 62.41 -3.25
N LYS A 12 3.48 62.43 -4.56
CA LYS A 12 3.41 63.66 -5.37
C LYS A 12 2.38 63.49 -6.48
N ASP A 13 1.50 64.43 -6.51
CA ASP A 13 0.32 64.62 -7.33
C ASP A 13 0.52 64.35 -8.82
N ASN A 14 -0.45 63.64 -9.43
CA ASN A 14 -0.90 63.96 -10.78
C ASN A 14 -2.34 63.46 -10.99
N ASP A 15 -3.27 64.41 -11.16
CA ASP A 15 -4.65 64.22 -11.53
C ASP A 15 -4.76 63.63 -12.95
N ASN A 16 -5.18 62.35 -13.05
CA ASN A 16 -5.84 61.68 -14.18
C ASN A 16 -5.77 60.16 -14.02
N ASN A 17 -6.51 59.57 -13.06
CA ASN A 17 -6.72 58.13 -13.07
C ASN A 17 -7.89 57.69 -12.17
N TYR A 18 -9.10 58.14 -12.43
CA TYR A 18 -10.30 57.73 -11.66
C TYR A 18 -10.87 56.37 -12.17
N ASP A 19 -10.42 55.83 -13.32
CA ASP A 19 -10.97 54.58 -13.87
C ASP A 19 -10.12 53.33 -13.63
N SER A 20 -8.84 53.44 -13.36
CA SER A 20 -7.97 52.28 -13.14
C SER A 20 -8.04 51.75 -11.69
N ASN A 21 -8.49 52.56 -10.74
CA ASN A 21 -8.57 52.11 -9.33
C ASN A 21 -9.81 51.26 -9.04
N SER A 22 -10.90 51.44 -9.78
CA SER A 22 -12.11 50.59 -9.66
C SER A 22 -11.93 49.18 -10.25
N GLN A 23 -11.13 49.05 -11.30
CA GLN A 23 -10.79 47.75 -11.87
C GLN A 23 -9.80 46.97 -10.99
N ASN A 24 -8.81 47.66 -10.42
CA ASN A 24 -7.85 47.02 -9.51
C ASN A 24 -8.51 46.57 -8.20
N VAL A 25 -9.49 47.27 -7.69
CA VAL A 25 -10.26 46.89 -6.48
C VAL A 25 -11.18 45.71 -6.79
N LYS A 26 -11.74 45.60 -8.01
CA LYS A 26 -12.53 44.42 -8.43
C LYS A 26 -11.65 43.18 -8.61
N ILE A 27 -10.50 43.33 -9.25
CA ILE A 27 -9.53 42.23 -9.40
C ILE A 27 -8.98 41.74 -8.05
N PHE A 28 -8.81 42.68 -7.09
CA PHE A 28 -8.38 42.35 -5.73
C PHE A 28 -9.48 41.60 -4.95
N LYS A 29 -10.75 42.01 -5.09
CA LYS A 29 -11.89 41.30 -4.49
C LYS A 29 -12.11 39.93 -5.13
N GLU A 30 -12.01 39.83 -6.42
CA GLU A 30 -12.11 38.54 -7.13
C GLU A 30 -10.97 37.56 -6.76
N LYS A 31 -9.75 38.06 -6.59
CA LYS A 31 -8.63 37.29 -6.06
C LYS A 31 -8.80 36.90 -4.58
N GLN A 32 -9.41 37.75 -3.77
CA GLN A 32 -9.76 37.42 -2.39
C GLN A 32 -10.88 36.38 -2.33
N ASP A 33 -11.90 36.47 -3.19
CA ASP A 33 -12.99 35.50 -3.25
C ASP A 33 -12.51 34.12 -3.80
N ILE A 34 -11.55 34.12 -4.74
CA ILE A 34 -10.88 32.88 -5.21
C ILE A 34 -9.99 32.31 -4.11
N ASN A 35 -9.27 33.16 -3.36
CA ASN A 35 -8.45 32.71 -2.24
C ASN A 35 -9.31 32.21 -1.06
N ASN A 36 -10.43 32.84 -0.78
CA ASN A 36 -11.38 32.40 0.24
C ASN A 36 -12.06 31.09 -0.18
N LYS A 37 -12.45 30.90 -1.46
CA LYS A 37 -12.95 29.65 -1.97
C LYS A 37 -11.90 28.53 -1.94
N ASN A 38 -10.63 28.87 -2.18
CA ASN A 38 -9.52 27.91 -2.05
C ASN A 38 -9.16 27.63 -0.59
N GLN A 39 -9.40 28.58 0.33
CA GLN A 39 -9.28 28.37 1.77
C GLN A 39 -10.45 27.54 2.32
N ASP A 40 -11.68 27.81 1.89
CA ASP A 40 -12.86 27.00 2.24
C ASP A 40 -12.74 25.56 1.69
N ALA A 41 -12.13 25.38 0.51
CA ALA A 41 -11.77 24.06 -0.02
C ALA A 41 -10.63 23.41 0.77
N ALA A 42 -9.65 24.18 1.25
CA ALA A 42 -8.56 23.68 2.09
C ALA A 42 -9.03 23.35 3.52
N ASP A 43 -10.04 24.06 4.03
CA ASP A 43 -10.65 23.80 5.35
C ASP A 43 -11.66 22.63 5.31
N ALA A 44 -12.14 22.21 4.16
CA ALA A 44 -12.89 20.96 3.99
C ALA A 44 -11.98 19.70 4.07
N TYR A 45 -10.69 19.83 3.79
CA TYR A 45 -9.68 18.78 3.92
C TYR A 45 -9.38 18.31 5.37
N PRO A 46 -9.48 19.11 6.42
CA PRO A 46 -9.15 18.66 7.76
C PRO A 46 -10.11 17.62 8.31
N THR A 47 -11.36 17.61 7.89
CA THR A 47 -12.35 16.62 8.35
C THR A 47 -11.99 15.20 7.87
N PHE A 48 -11.50 15.07 6.66
CA PHE A 48 -11.07 13.80 6.07
C PHE A 48 -9.78 13.30 6.73
N LYS A 49 -8.76 14.15 6.83
CA LYS A 49 -7.49 13.83 7.47
C LYS A 49 -7.64 13.51 8.96
N ASN A 50 -8.63 14.13 9.63
CA ASN A 50 -8.95 13.83 11.02
C ASN A 50 -9.72 12.50 11.16
N ARG A 51 -10.62 12.16 10.23
CA ARG A 51 -11.27 10.84 10.16
C ARG A 51 -10.25 9.73 9.90
N LEU A 52 -9.31 9.96 8.98
CA LEU A 52 -8.22 9.02 8.70
C LEU A 52 -7.30 8.84 9.90
N LYS A 53 -6.96 9.95 10.60
CA LYS A 53 -6.23 9.88 11.87
C LYS A 53 -7.01 9.16 12.96
N ALA A 54 -8.33 9.36 13.03
CA ALA A 54 -9.18 8.64 13.97
C ALA A 54 -9.22 7.14 13.67
N LEU A 55 -9.38 6.76 12.40
CA LEU A 55 -9.27 5.37 11.95
C LEU A 55 -7.87 4.80 12.22
N PHE A 56 -6.82 5.56 11.95
CA PHE A 56 -5.45 5.15 12.23
C PHE A 56 -5.21 4.93 13.74
N ASN A 57 -5.75 5.82 14.58
CA ASN A 57 -5.68 5.69 16.04
C ASN A 57 -6.56 4.54 16.54
N GLU A 58 -7.70 4.29 15.91
CA GLU A 58 -8.56 3.13 16.17
C GLU A 58 -7.86 1.83 15.85
N PHE A 59 -7.15 1.76 14.70
CA PHE A 59 -6.28 0.64 14.33
C PHE A 59 -5.14 0.41 15.33
N GLN A 60 -4.53 1.48 15.84
CA GLN A 60 -3.49 1.37 16.88
C GLN A 60 -4.07 0.96 18.26
N ASN A 61 -5.25 1.44 18.60
CA ASN A 61 -5.92 1.09 19.85
C ASN A 61 -6.47 -0.35 19.82
N GLU A 62 -6.93 -0.85 18.68
CA GLU A 62 -7.29 -2.25 18.50
C GLU A 62 -6.07 -3.18 18.64
N GLU A 63 -4.84 -2.71 18.34
CA GLU A 63 -3.61 -3.45 18.66
C GLU A 63 -3.48 -3.72 20.18
N GLY A 64 -3.93 -2.79 21.02
CA GLY A 64 -3.89 -2.92 22.48
C GLY A 64 -4.99 -3.82 23.08
N GLN A 65 -6.13 -3.96 22.42
CA GLN A 65 -7.29 -4.68 22.94
C GLN A 65 -7.43 -6.11 22.42
N ASN A 66 -6.88 -6.44 21.24
CA ASN A 66 -6.99 -7.78 20.65
C ASN A 66 -5.92 -8.80 21.09
N LEU A 67 -5.32 -8.61 22.25
CA LEU A 67 -4.48 -9.61 22.93
C LEU A 67 -5.26 -10.85 23.38
N ASN A 68 -6.61 -10.86 23.26
CA ASN A 68 -7.49 -11.96 23.65
C ASN A 68 -8.02 -12.84 22.51
N GLN A 69 -7.53 -12.67 21.27
CA GLN A 69 -7.75 -13.73 20.27
C GLN A 69 -6.95 -14.97 20.68
N PRO A 70 -7.48 -16.22 20.44
CA PRO A 70 -6.75 -17.42 20.75
C PRO A 70 -5.41 -17.37 20.02
N SER A 71 -4.41 -16.90 20.73
CA SER A 71 -3.05 -16.83 20.26
C SER A 71 -2.65 -18.26 19.89
N LEU A 72 -2.27 -18.47 18.64
CA LEU A 72 -1.29 -19.52 18.35
C LEU A 72 -0.29 -19.49 19.51
N PRO A 73 0.05 -20.63 20.11
CA PRO A 73 0.92 -20.65 21.28
C PRO A 73 2.07 -19.68 21.00
N ALA A 74 2.17 -18.64 21.83
CA ALA A 74 3.17 -17.61 21.67
C ALA A 74 4.53 -18.30 21.88
N ILE A 75 5.06 -18.84 20.79
CA ILE A 75 6.38 -19.42 20.77
C ILE A 75 7.30 -18.20 20.81
N ASN A 76 7.62 -17.76 22.04
CA ASN A 76 8.57 -16.67 22.30
C ASN A 76 9.98 -17.10 21.94
N PHE A 77 10.21 -17.42 20.68
CA PHE A 77 11.57 -17.56 20.17
C PHE A 77 12.08 -16.18 19.77
N SER A 78 12.98 -15.64 20.55
CA SER A 78 13.81 -14.52 20.08
C SER A 78 14.78 -15.06 19.02
N GLU A 79 14.82 -14.43 17.87
CA GLU A 79 15.79 -14.76 16.83
C GLU A 79 17.22 -14.61 17.39
N LYS A 80 17.97 -15.70 17.43
CA LYS A 80 19.36 -15.71 17.87
C LYS A 80 20.25 -15.80 16.63
N ILE A 81 20.97 -14.72 16.34
CA ILE A 81 21.95 -14.70 15.26
C ILE A 81 23.14 -15.58 15.66
N LEU A 82 23.46 -16.57 14.84
CA LEU A 82 24.55 -17.48 15.06
C LEU A 82 25.66 -17.19 14.05
N ASP A 83 26.87 -16.93 14.54
CA ASP A 83 28.05 -16.88 13.71
C ASP A 83 28.61 -18.29 13.56
N LEU A 84 28.47 -18.83 12.35
CA LEU A 84 29.03 -20.14 11.99
C LEU A 84 30.50 -19.98 11.66
N PRO A 85 31.33 -20.98 12.01
CA PRO A 85 32.73 -20.96 11.65
C PRO A 85 32.92 -21.17 10.15
N ASP A 86 33.92 -20.46 9.62
CA ASP A 86 34.27 -20.51 8.20
C ASP A 86 34.56 -21.94 7.74
N GLY A 87 33.87 -22.35 6.68
CA GLY A 87 34.00 -23.69 6.11
C GLY A 87 35.37 -23.95 5.49
N CYS A 88 35.99 -22.93 4.88
CA CYS A 88 37.30 -23.10 4.22
C CYS A 88 38.39 -23.56 5.18
N CYS A 89 38.55 -22.90 6.33
CA CYS A 89 39.57 -23.29 7.32
C CYS A 89 39.33 -24.70 7.86
N ARG A 90 38.09 -25.05 8.13
CA ARG A 90 37.76 -26.39 8.61
C ARG A 90 37.92 -27.46 7.54
N LEU A 91 37.61 -27.14 6.29
CA LEU A 91 37.83 -28.09 5.17
C LEU A 91 39.31 -28.41 5.01
N LEU A 92 40.19 -27.40 5.04
CA LEU A 92 41.63 -27.59 5.02
C LEU A 92 42.11 -28.47 6.19
N LEU A 93 41.58 -28.23 7.39
CA LEU A 93 41.91 -28.99 8.59
C LEU A 93 41.45 -30.46 8.42
N PHE A 94 40.29 -30.75 7.88
CA PHE A 94 39.83 -32.11 7.64
C PHE A 94 40.67 -32.80 6.56
N ILE A 95 41.06 -32.10 5.47
CA ILE A 95 41.93 -32.63 4.43
C ILE A 95 43.29 -32.99 5.02
N THR A 96 43.89 -32.15 5.85
CA THR A 96 45.19 -32.48 6.49
C THR A 96 45.08 -33.69 7.41
N ILE A 97 44.00 -33.79 8.19
CA ILE A 97 43.78 -35.00 9.05
C ILE A 97 43.63 -36.25 8.20
N ILE A 98 42.88 -36.21 7.08
CA ILE A 98 42.73 -37.35 6.18
C ILE A 98 44.09 -37.78 5.61
N ILE A 99 44.92 -36.84 5.15
CA ILE A 99 46.27 -37.11 4.64
C ILE A 99 47.15 -37.77 5.73
N ILE A 100 47.14 -37.28 6.96
CA ILE A 100 47.86 -37.85 8.07
C ILE A 100 47.36 -39.29 8.34
N CYS A 101 46.04 -39.52 8.37
CA CYS A 101 45.48 -40.86 8.58
C CYS A 101 45.89 -41.84 7.46
N ILE A 102 45.94 -41.39 6.20
CA ILE A 102 46.40 -42.21 5.06
C ILE A 102 47.89 -42.56 5.23
N ILE A 103 48.76 -41.60 5.57
CA ILE A 103 50.20 -41.85 5.80
C ILE A 103 50.36 -42.85 6.92
N LEU A 104 49.68 -42.69 8.05
CA LEU A 104 49.72 -43.64 9.15
C LEU A 104 49.27 -45.03 8.76
N LEU A 105 48.21 -45.13 7.94
CA LEU A 105 47.71 -46.39 7.45
C LEU A 105 48.78 -47.11 6.59
N VAL A 106 49.43 -46.39 5.66
CA VAL A 106 50.51 -46.90 4.83
C VAL A 106 51.72 -47.36 5.67
N VAL A 107 52.14 -46.54 6.65
CA VAL A 107 53.25 -46.88 7.57
C VAL A 107 52.94 -48.17 8.36
N PHE A 108 51.71 -48.33 8.89
CA PHE A 108 51.33 -49.57 9.60
C PHE A 108 51.30 -50.80 8.72
N ILE A 109 50.93 -50.66 7.42
CA ILE A 109 51.01 -51.75 6.47
C ILE A 109 52.44 -52.16 6.14
N VAL A 110 53.38 -51.16 6.00
CA VAL A 110 54.77 -51.42 5.62
C VAL A 110 55.59 -51.94 6.79
N VAL A 111 55.36 -51.46 8.01
CA VAL A 111 56.12 -51.91 9.22
C VAL A 111 55.83 -53.37 9.64
N GLY A 112 54.71 -53.93 9.15
CA GLY A 112 54.48 -55.38 9.23
C GLY A 112 53.86 -55.89 10.54
N LYS A 113 54.01 -57.16 10.83
CA LYS A 113 53.22 -58.00 11.75
C LYS A 113 53.02 -57.52 13.18
N ALA A 114 53.86 -56.64 13.72
CA ALA A 114 53.72 -56.14 15.10
C ALA A 114 52.62 -55.07 15.25
N CYS A 115 52.25 -54.34 14.17
CA CYS A 115 51.30 -53.20 14.22
C CYS A 115 49.95 -53.53 13.57
N TYR A 116 49.67 -54.73 13.18
CA TYR A 116 48.42 -55.12 12.50
C TYR A 116 47.18 -54.82 13.32
N TYR A 117 47.23 -54.94 14.64
CA TYR A 117 46.13 -54.62 15.54
C TYR A 117 45.81 -53.13 15.63
N LEU A 118 46.71 -52.22 15.13
CA LEU A 118 46.49 -50.76 15.14
C LEU A 118 45.92 -50.22 13.83
N ILE A 119 45.84 -51.01 12.78
CA ILE A 119 45.26 -50.61 11.46
C ILE A 119 43.80 -50.09 11.54
N PRO A 120 42.89 -50.66 12.36
CA PRO A 120 41.51 -50.15 12.42
C PRO A 120 41.39 -48.70 12.93
N ILE A 121 42.37 -48.18 13.66
CA ILE A 121 42.33 -46.82 14.23
C ILE A 121 42.36 -45.74 13.12
N PRO A 122 43.36 -45.70 12.19
CA PRO A 122 43.33 -44.71 11.10
C PRO A 122 42.19 -44.94 10.10
N ALA A 123 41.78 -46.21 9.88
CA ALA A 123 40.64 -46.54 9.03
C ALA A 123 39.33 -45.92 9.61
N LEU A 124 39.08 -46.08 10.91
CA LEU A 124 37.95 -45.45 11.59
C LEU A 124 38.04 -43.93 11.53
N GLY A 125 39.22 -43.34 11.69
CA GLY A 125 39.48 -41.92 11.57
C GLY A 125 39.07 -41.35 10.20
N ILE A 126 39.39 -42.06 9.12
CA ILE A 126 38.99 -41.69 7.74
C ILE A 126 37.47 -41.69 7.61
N ILE A 127 36.79 -42.73 8.09
CA ILE A 127 35.32 -42.82 8.03
C ILE A 127 34.67 -41.65 8.78
N VAL A 128 35.13 -41.36 9.98
CA VAL A 128 34.63 -40.23 10.78
C VAL A 128 34.84 -38.89 10.04
N CYS A 129 36.02 -38.67 9.46
CA CYS A 129 36.30 -37.46 8.69
C CYS A 129 35.37 -37.30 7.47
N ILE A 130 35.08 -38.38 6.74
CA ILE A 130 34.16 -38.38 5.59
C ILE A 130 32.76 -37.97 6.06
N VAL A 131 32.26 -38.55 7.15
CA VAL A 131 30.95 -38.17 7.73
C VAL A 131 30.91 -36.71 8.15
N LEU A 132 32.00 -36.19 8.71
CA LEU A 132 32.09 -34.78 9.08
C LEU A 132 32.18 -33.83 7.87
N CYS A 133 32.79 -34.30 6.77
CA CYS A 133 32.83 -33.56 5.51
C CYS A 133 31.45 -33.39 4.85
N CYS A 134 30.50 -34.30 5.07
CA CYS A 134 29.13 -34.15 4.56
C CYS A 134 28.35 -33.00 5.20
N ASN A 135 28.89 -32.31 6.21
CA ASN A 135 28.23 -31.27 6.95
C ASN A 135 28.59 -29.85 6.49
N PHE A 136 29.25 -29.69 5.37
CA PHE A 136 29.46 -28.39 4.73
C PHE A 136 28.21 -27.93 3.99
N MET A 137 27.95 -26.63 4.05
CA MET A 137 26.81 -26.00 3.38
C MET A 137 27.18 -24.60 2.91
N THR A 138 26.67 -24.24 1.74
CA THR A 138 26.77 -22.89 1.19
C THR A 138 25.47 -22.14 1.43
N ILE A 139 25.55 -20.87 1.84
CA ILE A 139 24.43 -19.96 2.02
C ILE A 139 24.58 -18.86 0.98
N SER A 140 23.59 -18.74 0.09
CA SER A 140 23.56 -17.71 -0.95
C SER A 140 23.20 -16.33 -0.36
N PRO A 141 23.61 -15.21 -0.99
CA PRO A 141 23.15 -13.89 -0.61
C PRO A 141 21.62 -13.78 -0.70
N GLY A 142 20.99 -13.25 0.35
CA GLY A 142 19.54 -13.15 0.42
C GLY A 142 18.83 -14.42 0.92
N GLU A 143 19.58 -15.36 1.51
CA GLU A 143 19.06 -16.55 2.18
C GLU A 143 19.51 -16.57 3.64
N ALA A 144 18.72 -17.20 4.49
CA ALA A 144 19.06 -17.47 5.88
C ALA A 144 18.94 -18.95 6.18
N LEU A 145 19.87 -19.45 6.98
CA LEU A 145 19.89 -20.83 7.44
C LEU A 145 19.41 -20.91 8.89
N VAL A 146 18.28 -21.56 9.10
CA VAL A 146 17.75 -21.86 10.43
C VAL A 146 18.23 -23.23 10.85
N LEU A 147 18.84 -23.30 12.03
CA LEU A 147 19.45 -24.51 12.57
C LEU A 147 18.64 -25.03 13.77
N THR A 148 18.25 -26.29 13.65
CA THR A 148 17.56 -27.03 14.71
C THR A 148 18.36 -28.27 15.07
N TYR A 149 18.59 -28.49 16.36
CA TYR A 149 19.33 -29.66 16.86
C TYR A 149 18.43 -30.46 17.80
N TYR A 150 18.16 -31.70 17.44
CA TYR A 150 17.21 -32.57 18.16
C TYR A 150 15.89 -31.90 18.53
N GLY A 151 15.29 -31.16 17.57
CA GLY A 151 14.03 -30.46 17.79
C GLY A 151 14.13 -29.13 18.54
N LYS A 152 15.32 -28.71 18.99
CA LYS A 152 15.54 -27.41 19.65
C LYS A 152 16.14 -26.42 18.67
N TYR A 153 15.59 -25.21 18.62
CA TYR A 153 16.17 -24.10 17.86
C TYR A 153 17.51 -23.68 18.48
N ILE A 154 18.56 -23.62 17.66
CA ILE A 154 19.89 -23.15 18.11
C ILE A 154 20.13 -21.70 17.73
N GLY A 155 19.84 -21.36 16.47
CA GLY A 155 20.09 -20.03 15.93
C GLY A 155 19.91 -19.98 14.42
N THR A 156 19.98 -18.76 13.88
CA THR A 156 19.86 -18.46 12.45
C THR A 156 21.13 -17.81 11.96
N CYS A 157 21.66 -18.27 10.84
CA CYS A 157 22.77 -17.63 10.14
C CYS A 157 22.23 -16.87 8.92
N LYS A 158 22.43 -15.53 8.90
CA LYS A 158 22.06 -14.64 7.78
C LYS A 158 23.27 -14.26 6.92
N LYS A 159 24.47 -14.66 7.30
CA LYS A 159 25.68 -14.37 6.53
C LYS A 159 25.76 -15.33 5.34
N SER A 160 26.05 -14.79 4.17
CA SER A 160 26.35 -15.59 2.98
C SER A 160 27.78 -16.10 3.04
N GLY A 161 27.99 -17.32 2.53
CA GLY A 161 29.31 -17.92 2.48
C GLY A 161 29.28 -19.44 2.57
N PHE A 162 30.45 -20.02 2.77
CA PHE A 162 30.65 -21.44 2.96
C PHE A 162 30.92 -21.74 4.44
N PHE A 163 30.02 -22.52 5.05
CA PHE A 163 30.05 -22.77 6.49
C PHE A 163 30.03 -24.26 6.79
N TRP A 164 30.61 -24.61 7.93
CA TRP A 164 30.50 -25.94 8.49
C TRP A 164 29.41 -25.94 9.58
N VAL A 165 28.46 -26.85 9.41
CA VAL A 165 27.32 -27.01 10.33
C VAL A 165 27.54 -28.26 11.19
N ARG A 166 27.08 -28.23 12.43
CA ARG A 166 27.18 -29.39 13.31
C ARG A 166 26.47 -30.61 12.72
N PRO A 167 27.07 -31.80 12.82
CA PRO A 167 26.40 -33.04 12.41
C PRO A 167 25.10 -33.22 13.18
N CYS A 168 24.16 -33.96 12.62
CA CYS A 168 22.84 -34.25 13.19
C CYS A 168 21.96 -33.02 13.42
N SER A 169 22.23 -31.88 12.76
CA SER A 169 21.35 -30.71 12.78
C SER A 169 20.40 -30.70 11.58
N THR A 170 19.13 -30.43 11.83
CA THR A 170 18.16 -30.13 10.77
C THR A 170 18.39 -28.72 10.25
N ARG A 171 18.39 -28.57 8.93
CA ARG A 171 18.73 -27.34 8.21
C ARG A 171 17.53 -26.88 7.42
N SER A 172 17.08 -25.67 7.64
CA SER A 172 16.00 -25.05 6.88
C SER A 172 16.50 -23.77 6.24
N LEU A 173 16.59 -23.75 4.92
CA LEU A 173 16.93 -22.56 4.13
C LEU A 173 15.66 -21.75 3.89
N ILE A 174 15.73 -20.46 4.18
CA ILE A 174 14.64 -19.51 3.99
C ILE A 174 15.13 -18.37 3.14
N SER A 175 14.38 -18.03 2.09
CA SER A 175 14.65 -16.85 1.27
C SER A 175 14.21 -15.58 2.01
N LEU A 176 15.12 -14.62 2.11
CA LEU A 176 14.85 -13.27 2.64
C LEU A 176 14.49 -12.28 1.53
N LYS A 177 14.45 -12.74 0.28
CA LYS A 177 14.12 -11.93 -0.89
C LYS A 177 12.65 -11.53 -0.84
N SER A 178 12.33 -10.40 -1.46
CA SER A 178 10.95 -9.95 -1.60
C SER A 178 10.19 -10.88 -2.55
N ASN A 179 9.04 -11.35 -2.10
CA ASN A 179 8.12 -12.18 -2.85
C ASN A 179 6.90 -11.34 -3.26
N HIS A 180 6.34 -11.65 -4.43
CA HIS A 180 5.12 -11.03 -4.93
C HIS A 180 3.97 -12.01 -4.81
N TYR A 181 2.86 -11.54 -4.25
CA TYR A 181 1.60 -12.25 -4.25
C TYR A 181 0.57 -11.48 -5.06
N ASN A 182 0.09 -12.08 -6.14
CA ASN A 182 -1.00 -11.58 -6.94
C ASN A 182 -2.26 -12.33 -6.53
N GLY A 183 -3.13 -11.67 -5.76
CA GLY A 183 -4.41 -12.23 -5.37
C GLY A 183 -5.37 -12.30 -6.55
N SER A 184 -6.07 -13.42 -6.69
CA SER A 184 -7.20 -13.52 -7.60
C SER A 184 -8.30 -12.53 -7.18
N MET A 185 -9.16 -12.13 -8.11
CA MET A 185 -10.33 -11.31 -7.79
C MET A 185 -11.23 -12.01 -6.79
N ILE A 186 -11.52 -11.31 -5.68
CA ILE A 186 -12.33 -11.81 -4.58
C ILE A 186 -13.64 -11.04 -4.57
N LYS A 187 -14.75 -11.77 -4.52
CA LYS A 187 -16.07 -11.19 -4.34
C LYS A 187 -16.28 -10.82 -2.88
N VAL A 188 -16.54 -9.55 -2.63
CA VAL A 188 -16.81 -9.00 -1.29
C VAL A 188 -17.96 -8.00 -1.40
N ASN A 189 -18.63 -7.73 -0.28
CA ASN A 189 -19.58 -6.63 -0.21
C ASN A 189 -18.87 -5.40 0.36
N ASP A 190 -19.17 -4.24 -0.20
CA ASP A 190 -18.70 -2.96 0.32
C ASP A 190 -19.52 -2.54 1.57
N ARG A 191 -19.24 -1.35 2.10
CA ARG A 191 -19.96 -0.78 3.24
C ARG A 191 -21.47 -0.68 3.00
N ASP A 192 -21.89 -0.42 1.78
CA ASP A 192 -23.30 -0.23 1.40
C ASP A 192 -23.98 -1.57 1.03
N GLY A 193 -23.26 -2.68 1.16
CA GLY A 193 -23.77 -4.01 0.82
C GLY A 193 -23.69 -4.35 -0.68
N THR A 194 -23.03 -3.52 -1.46
CA THR A 194 -22.88 -3.70 -2.91
C THR A 194 -21.82 -4.79 -3.19
N PRO A 195 -22.11 -5.84 -3.95
CA PRO A 195 -21.13 -6.85 -4.30
C PRO A 195 -20.10 -6.30 -5.30
N VAL A 196 -18.83 -6.30 -4.91
CA VAL A 196 -17.69 -5.87 -5.71
C VAL A 196 -16.65 -6.98 -5.82
N LEU A 197 -15.93 -6.99 -6.93
CA LEU A 197 -14.78 -7.85 -7.17
C LEU A 197 -13.53 -7.01 -6.97
N ILE A 198 -12.63 -7.44 -6.10
CA ILE A 198 -11.40 -6.72 -5.77
C ILE A 198 -10.21 -7.63 -6.00
N GLY A 199 -9.26 -7.16 -6.82
CA GLY A 199 -7.93 -7.74 -7.00
C GLY A 199 -6.90 -6.97 -6.17
N LEU A 200 -5.87 -7.68 -5.70
CA LEU A 200 -4.81 -7.11 -4.88
C LEU A 200 -3.46 -7.67 -5.27
N VAL A 201 -2.44 -6.81 -5.22
CA VAL A 201 -1.03 -7.19 -5.26
C VAL A 201 -0.37 -6.83 -3.94
N CYS A 202 0.38 -7.78 -3.40
CA CYS A 202 1.14 -7.60 -2.17
C CYS A 202 2.59 -8.01 -2.38
N VAL A 203 3.52 -7.17 -1.93
CA VAL A 203 4.96 -7.45 -1.88
C VAL A 203 5.35 -7.66 -0.42
N TRP A 204 5.97 -8.79 -0.14
CA TRP A 204 6.31 -9.19 1.21
C TRP A 204 7.67 -9.88 1.28
N LYS A 205 8.30 -9.82 2.44
CA LYS A 205 9.54 -10.53 2.75
C LYS A 205 9.53 -11.11 4.15
N ILE A 206 10.37 -12.10 4.40
CA ILE A 206 10.54 -12.68 5.72
C ILE A 206 11.54 -11.82 6.50
N ARG A 207 11.13 -11.32 7.67
CA ARG A 207 11.97 -10.55 8.58
C ARG A 207 12.46 -11.40 9.76
N ASP A 208 11.55 -12.15 10.38
CA ASP A 208 11.83 -13.05 11.50
C ASP A 208 11.79 -14.50 11.00
N THR A 209 12.96 -15.06 10.78
CA THR A 209 13.11 -16.40 10.20
C THR A 209 12.59 -17.50 11.12
N VAL A 210 12.64 -17.27 12.43
CA VAL A 210 12.20 -18.28 13.41
C VAL A 210 10.68 -18.40 13.40
N LYS A 211 9.98 -17.27 13.47
CA LYS A 211 8.52 -17.26 13.37
C LYS A 211 8.07 -17.81 12.04
N ALA A 212 8.72 -17.40 10.96
CA ALA A 212 8.42 -17.92 9.63
C ALA A 212 8.54 -19.44 9.57
N THR A 213 9.62 -20.03 10.10
CA THR A 213 9.85 -21.48 10.05
C THR A 213 8.85 -22.29 10.87
N TYR A 214 8.50 -21.80 12.07
CA TYR A 214 7.75 -22.61 13.02
C TYR A 214 6.26 -22.25 13.12
N CYS A 215 5.86 -21.03 12.68
CA CYS A 215 4.45 -20.61 12.75
C CYS A 215 3.71 -20.85 11.44
N VAL A 216 4.40 -20.94 10.29
CA VAL A 216 3.76 -21.05 8.97
C VAL A 216 4.33 -22.23 8.22
N LYS A 217 3.47 -23.12 7.73
CA LYS A 217 3.87 -24.26 6.92
C LYS A 217 4.05 -23.89 5.44
N ASP A 218 3.09 -23.12 4.90
CA ASP A 218 3.08 -22.67 3.52
C ASP A 218 2.76 -21.17 3.49
N TYR A 219 3.73 -20.37 3.06
CA TYR A 219 3.60 -18.91 2.99
C TYR A 219 2.58 -18.46 1.97
N ASN A 220 2.44 -19.17 0.84
CA ASN A 220 1.52 -18.77 -0.21
C ASN A 220 0.07 -18.92 0.25
N SER A 221 -0.29 -20.08 0.78
CA SER A 221 -1.62 -20.33 1.34
C SER A 221 -1.92 -19.40 2.53
N PHE A 222 -0.92 -19.14 3.38
CA PHE A 222 -1.06 -18.21 4.50
C PHE A 222 -1.33 -16.78 3.99
N MET A 223 -0.52 -16.29 3.05
CA MET A 223 -0.69 -14.95 2.48
C MET A 223 -2.02 -14.82 1.76
N GLN A 224 -2.47 -15.86 1.03
CA GLN A 224 -3.79 -15.87 0.41
C GLN A 224 -4.89 -15.64 1.46
N GLY A 225 -4.94 -16.42 2.52
CA GLY A 225 -5.96 -16.30 3.54
C GLY A 225 -5.93 -14.95 4.27
N GLN A 226 -4.73 -14.42 4.57
CA GLN A 226 -4.60 -13.11 5.23
C GLN A 226 -5.01 -11.97 4.29
N THR A 227 -4.66 -12.07 3.01
CA THR A 227 -5.01 -11.10 1.98
C THR A 227 -6.53 -11.04 1.77
N GLU A 228 -7.18 -12.20 1.62
CA GLU A 228 -8.64 -12.28 1.50
C GLU A 228 -9.34 -11.66 2.72
N SER A 229 -8.87 -11.97 3.89
CA SER A 229 -9.43 -11.45 5.14
C SER A 229 -9.23 -9.93 5.27
N ALA A 230 -8.07 -9.40 4.85
CA ALA A 230 -7.78 -7.97 4.87
C ALA A 230 -8.64 -7.20 3.86
N ILE A 231 -8.81 -7.74 2.65
CA ILE A 231 -9.70 -7.15 1.63
C ILE A 231 -11.14 -7.06 2.14
N ARG A 232 -11.68 -8.14 2.73
CA ARG A 232 -13.04 -8.13 3.31
C ARG A 232 -13.19 -7.07 4.39
N TYR A 233 -12.17 -6.92 5.23
CA TYR A 233 -12.19 -5.93 6.29
C TYR A 233 -12.20 -4.50 5.75
N ILE A 234 -11.34 -4.19 4.75
CA ILE A 234 -11.29 -2.87 4.12
C ILE A 234 -12.57 -2.59 3.33
N ALA A 235 -13.06 -3.55 2.55
CA ALA A 235 -14.29 -3.39 1.77
C ALA A 235 -15.49 -3.05 2.66
N ASN A 236 -15.63 -3.68 3.80
CA ASN A 236 -16.73 -3.39 4.74
C ASN A 236 -16.62 -1.97 5.37
N LYS A 237 -15.45 -1.32 5.34
CA LYS A 237 -15.25 0.04 5.88
C LYS A 237 -15.50 1.14 4.86
N PHE A 238 -15.33 0.88 3.58
CA PHE A 238 -15.40 1.88 2.51
C PHE A 238 -16.43 1.50 1.45
N SER A 239 -17.16 2.51 0.96
CA SER A 239 -18.04 2.37 -0.20
C SER A 239 -17.22 2.23 -1.48
N TYR A 240 -17.76 1.51 -2.46
CA TYR A 240 -17.14 1.43 -3.78
C TYR A 240 -17.16 2.79 -4.49
N ASP A 241 -18.33 3.46 -4.50
CA ASP A 241 -18.54 4.77 -5.11
C ASP A 241 -19.45 5.60 -4.18
N SER A 242 -19.09 6.85 -3.93
CA SER A 242 -19.89 7.75 -3.10
C SER A 242 -20.36 8.93 -3.92
N SER A 243 -21.58 9.36 -3.65
CA SER A 243 -22.16 10.60 -4.24
C SER A 243 -21.59 11.85 -3.57
N GLU A 244 -20.90 11.73 -2.46
CA GLU A 244 -20.27 12.84 -1.75
C GLU A 244 -18.83 13.04 -2.26
N GLU A 245 -18.55 14.24 -2.78
CA GLU A 245 -17.26 14.59 -3.42
C GLU A 245 -16.03 14.45 -2.50
N ASN A 246 -16.21 14.33 -1.19
CA ASN A 246 -15.13 14.32 -0.19
C ASN A 246 -15.00 12.99 0.59
N GLU A 247 -15.72 11.94 0.21
CA GLU A 247 -15.63 10.65 0.88
C GLU A 247 -14.63 9.73 0.17
N PRO A 248 -13.69 9.07 0.91
CA PRO A 248 -12.77 8.12 0.30
C PRO A 248 -13.55 6.90 -0.18
N THR A 249 -13.43 6.60 -1.45
CA THR A 249 -14.08 5.47 -2.09
C THR A 249 -13.04 4.45 -2.55
N LEU A 250 -13.42 3.18 -2.57
CA LEU A 250 -12.55 2.12 -3.07
C LEU A 250 -12.14 2.36 -4.53
N LYS A 251 -13.03 2.95 -5.33
CA LYS A 251 -12.81 3.28 -6.75
C LYS A 251 -11.77 4.37 -6.96
N SER A 252 -11.66 5.32 -6.05
CA SER A 252 -10.70 6.43 -6.18
C SER A 252 -9.24 5.98 -6.13
N GLY A 253 -8.97 4.72 -5.70
CA GLY A 253 -7.63 4.14 -5.65
C GLY A 253 -6.66 4.93 -4.76
N ASN A 254 -7.20 5.64 -3.76
CA ASN A 254 -6.44 6.57 -2.93
C ASN A 254 -5.29 5.84 -2.23
N GLU A 255 -4.13 6.47 -2.23
CA GLU A 255 -2.91 6.00 -1.55
C GLU A 255 -3.15 5.71 -0.06
N GLU A 256 -4.15 6.36 0.50
CA GLU A 256 -4.61 6.22 1.88
C GLU A 256 -5.23 4.84 2.15
N ILE A 257 -6.08 4.34 1.25
CA ILE A 257 -6.68 3.00 1.36
C ILE A 257 -5.60 1.93 1.22
N ASN A 258 -4.65 2.12 0.30
CA ASN A 258 -3.51 1.22 0.14
C ASN A 258 -2.63 1.20 1.40
N THR A 259 -2.45 2.34 2.05
CA THR A 259 -1.73 2.44 3.31
C THR A 259 -2.45 1.71 4.45
N LEU A 260 -3.77 1.86 4.57
CA LEU A 260 -4.58 1.14 5.55
C LEU A 260 -4.55 -0.38 5.29
N LEU A 261 -4.63 -0.78 4.04
CA LEU A 261 -4.54 -2.18 3.63
C LEU A 261 -3.18 -2.78 4.00
N LYS A 262 -2.08 -2.06 3.73
CA LYS A 262 -0.73 -2.45 4.13
C LYS A 262 -0.62 -2.62 5.64
N LEU A 263 -1.16 -1.69 6.42
CA LEU A 263 -1.14 -1.75 7.90
C LEU A 263 -1.93 -2.94 8.42
N GLU A 264 -3.13 -3.17 7.88
CA GLU A 264 -3.96 -4.31 8.28
C GLU A 264 -3.28 -5.65 7.94
N LEU A 265 -2.70 -5.77 6.76
CA LEU A 265 -1.91 -6.93 6.38
C LEU A 265 -0.70 -7.11 7.30
N GLN A 266 0.05 -6.03 7.58
CA GLN A 266 1.19 -6.09 8.48
C GLN A 266 0.81 -6.55 9.88
N ARG A 267 -0.33 -6.07 10.41
CA ARG A 267 -0.87 -6.51 11.71
C ARG A 267 -1.12 -8.02 11.74
N ARG A 268 -1.75 -8.56 10.69
CA ARG A 268 -2.09 -9.99 10.57
C ARG A 268 -0.86 -10.88 10.35
N THR A 269 0.13 -10.40 9.60
CA THR A 269 1.33 -11.18 9.24
C THR A 269 2.47 -11.06 10.24
N LYS A 270 2.40 -10.14 11.20
CA LYS A 270 3.42 -9.91 12.24
C LYS A 270 3.71 -11.16 13.06
N LEU A 271 2.68 -11.96 13.36
CA LEU A 271 2.84 -13.22 14.12
C LEU A 271 3.62 -14.30 13.34
N ALA A 272 3.56 -14.23 12.01
CA ALA A 272 4.28 -15.12 11.11
C ALA A 272 5.71 -14.64 10.79
N GLY A 273 6.13 -13.50 11.33
CA GLY A 273 7.45 -12.94 11.05
C GLY A 273 7.61 -12.37 9.63
N ILE A 274 6.50 -12.07 8.95
CA ILE A 274 6.45 -11.52 7.60
C ILE A 274 6.31 -10.00 7.69
N GLU A 275 7.08 -9.28 6.88
CA GLU A 275 7.01 -7.85 6.69
C GLU A 275 6.39 -7.55 5.33
N ILE A 276 5.37 -6.70 5.31
CA ILE A 276 4.72 -6.24 4.09
C ILE A 276 5.44 -4.98 3.59
N GLU A 277 6.05 -5.06 2.42
CA GLU A 277 6.74 -3.93 1.79
C GLU A 277 5.75 -3.00 1.12
N ASP A 278 4.81 -3.58 0.34
CA ASP A 278 3.77 -2.84 -0.35
C ASP A 278 2.49 -3.69 -0.47
N ALA A 279 1.35 -3.02 -0.48
CA ALA A 279 0.07 -3.66 -0.71
C ALA A 279 -0.86 -2.68 -1.43
N ARG A 280 -1.36 -3.06 -2.60
CA ARG A 280 -2.18 -2.20 -3.45
C ARG A 280 -3.36 -2.96 -4.03
N ILE A 281 -4.47 -2.27 -4.12
CA ILE A 281 -5.61 -2.73 -4.90
C ILE A 281 -5.26 -2.51 -6.38
N THR A 282 -5.36 -3.57 -7.19
CA THR A 282 -5.04 -3.53 -8.62
C THR A 282 -6.23 -3.28 -9.49
N GLU A 283 -7.33 -3.95 -9.19
CA GLU A 283 -8.55 -3.89 -9.98
C GLU A 283 -9.75 -3.97 -9.07
N ILE A 284 -10.74 -3.13 -9.36
CA ILE A 284 -12.03 -3.17 -8.69
C ILE A 284 -13.13 -3.10 -9.76
N SER A 285 -14.11 -3.98 -9.66
CA SER A 285 -15.27 -3.99 -10.53
C SER A 285 -16.52 -4.37 -9.75
N TYR A 286 -17.68 -4.02 -10.27
CA TYR A 286 -18.94 -4.51 -9.73
C TYR A 286 -19.08 -6.03 -9.93
N GLY A 287 -19.72 -6.70 -9.00
CA GLY A 287 -20.13 -8.08 -9.17
C GLY A 287 -21.02 -8.23 -10.42
N ASN A 288 -20.85 -9.33 -11.15
CA ASN A 288 -21.56 -9.57 -12.42
C ASN A 288 -23.08 -9.44 -12.31
N GLU A 289 -23.63 -9.74 -11.13
CA GLU A 289 -25.07 -9.72 -10.88
C GLU A 289 -25.67 -8.32 -10.94
N ILE A 290 -24.89 -7.29 -10.58
CA ILE A 290 -25.38 -5.91 -10.51
C ILE A 290 -24.70 -4.97 -11.49
N ALA A 291 -23.67 -5.44 -12.22
CA ALA A 291 -22.88 -4.60 -13.12
C ALA A 291 -23.76 -3.85 -14.14
N SER A 292 -24.73 -4.51 -14.76
CA SER A 292 -25.64 -3.90 -15.72
C SER A 292 -26.55 -2.83 -15.10
N MET A 293 -27.07 -3.08 -13.89
CA MET A 293 -27.90 -2.12 -13.16
C MET A 293 -27.11 -0.89 -12.73
N MET A 294 -25.87 -1.10 -12.28
CA MET A 294 -24.99 0.01 -11.86
C MET A 294 -24.53 0.86 -13.05
N LEU A 295 -24.28 0.26 -14.21
CA LEU A 295 -24.02 1.01 -15.44
C LEU A 295 -25.23 1.85 -15.86
N GLN A 296 -26.45 1.33 -15.75
CA GLN A 296 -27.68 2.09 -16.03
C GLN A 296 -27.83 3.26 -15.04
N LYS A 297 -27.59 3.03 -13.74
CA LYS A 297 -27.60 4.08 -12.72
C LYS A 297 -26.56 5.16 -13.04
N GLN A 298 -25.33 4.79 -13.33
CA GLN A 298 -24.28 5.74 -13.68
C GLN A 298 -24.61 6.54 -14.95
N ALA A 299 -25.20 5.90 -15.96
CA ALA A 299 -25.68 6.58 -17.15
C ALA A 299 -26.78 7.61 -16.83
N ALA A 300 -27.75 7.24 -15.98
CA ALA A 300 -28.82 8.13 -15.55
C ALA A 300 -28.27 9.33 -14.74
N ASP A 301 -27.36 9.07 -13.78
CA ASP A 301 -26.70 10.11 -12.97
C ASP A 301 -25.85 11.05 -13.85
N GLY A 302 -25.17 10.48 -14.85
CA GLY A 302 -24.44 11.24 -15.87
C GLY A 302 -25.33 12.18 -16.69
N VAL A 303 -26.52 11.72 -17.11
CA VAL A 303 -27.50 12.54 -17.82
C VAL A 303 -28.02 13.66 -16.92
N ILE A 304 -28.38 13.37 -15.67
CA ILE A 304 -28.85 14.35 -14.70
C ILE A 304 -27.76 15.41 -14.43
N SER A 305 -26.52 14.98 -14.18
CA SER A 305 -25.39 15.86 -13.96
C SER A 305 -25.11 16.74 -15.18
N SER A 306 -25.17 16.18 -16.38
CA SER A 306 -25.01 16.93 -17.64
C SER A 306 -26.11 17.98 -17.81
N LYS A 307 -27.36 17.59 -17.58
CA LYS A 307 -28.50 18.53 -17.65
C LYS A 307 -28.37 19.66 -16.60
N LYS A 308 -27.93 19.33 -15.39
CA LYS A 308 -27.67 20.32 -14.35
C LYS A 308 -26.56 21.31 -14.75
N LYS A 309 -25.46 20.82 -15.34
CA LYS A 309 -24.39 21.68 -15.86
C LYS A 309 -24.84 22.56 -17.01
N ILE A 310 -25.65 22.04 -17.93
CA ILE A 310 -26.25 22.80 -19.03
C ILE A 310 -27.14 23.92 -18.47
N ALA A 311 -28.01 23.60 -17.51
CA ALA A 311 -28.90 24.59 -16.90
C ALA A 311 -28.11 25.67 -16.16
N GLN A 312 -27.09 25.32 -15.40
CA GLN A 312 -26.20 26.28 -14.73
C GLN A 312 -25.45 27.16 -15.73
N GLY A 313 -24.90 26.58 -16.79
CA GLY A 313 -24.27 27.33 -17.88
C GLY A 313 -25.24 28.27 -18.60
N ALA A 314 -26.47 27.81 -18.83
CA ALA A 314 -27.53 28.65 -19.41
C ALA A 314 -27.82 29.88 -18.54
N ILE A 315 -28.00 29.71 -17.22
CA ILE A 315 -28.22 30.78 -16.28
C ILE A 315 -27.05 31.80 -16.32
N GLN A 316 -25.82 31.30 -16.34
CA GLN A 316 -24.64 32.16 -16.39
C GLN A 316 -24.55 32.95 -17.70
N ILE A 317 -24.80 32.32 -18.82
CA ILE A 317 -24.84 32.98 -20.15
C ILE A 317 -25.91 34.09 -20.17
N ILE A 318 -27.09 33.81 -19.63
CA ILE A 318 -28.18 34.80 -19.57
C ILE A 318 -27.80 35.98 -18.70
N ASP A 319 -27.24 35.73 -17.50
CA ASP A 319 -26.82 36.79 -16.56
C ASP A 319 -25.72 37.66 -17.18
N ASP A 320 -24.72 37.05 -17.79
CA ASP A 320 -23.64 37.74 -18.49
C ASP A 320 -24.15 38.58 -19.68
N SER A 321 -25.10 38.01 -20.46
CA SER A 321 -25.73 38.70 -21.60
C SER A 321 -26.54 39.92 -21.16
N ILE A 322 -27.34 39.81 -20.09
CA ILE A 322 -28.13 40.92 -19.55
C ILE A 322 -27.20 42.03 -19.03
N LYS A 323 -26.16 41.69 -18.28
CA LYS A 323 -25.17 42.66 -17.78
C LYS A 323 -24.45 43.38 -18.91
N GLU A 324 -24.09 42.68 -19.98
CA GLU A 324 -23.42 43.29 -21.13
C GLU A 324 -24.31 44.25 -21.91
N LEU A 325 -25.62 43.89 -22.10
CA LEU A 325 -26.61 44.76 -22.73
C LEU A 325 -26.88 46.03 -21.91
N GLU A 326 -26.96 45.91 -20.58
CA GLU A 326 -27.14 47.06 -19.66
C GLU A 326 -25.89 47.98 -19.67
N LYS A 327 -24.67 47.37 -19.69
CA LYS A 327 -23.40 48.09 -19.74
C LYS A 327 -23.24 48.91 -21.04
N ARG A 328 -23.72 48.37 -22.16
CA ARG A 328 -23.69 49.04 -23.48
C ARG A 328 -24.81 50.05 -23.65
N ASN A 329 -25.70 50.27 -22.64
CA ASN A 329 -26.87 51.12 -22.73
C ASN A 329 -27.80 50.83 -23.92
N VAL A 330 -27.83 49.59 -24.39
CA VAL A 330 -28.72 49.21 -25.50
C VAL A 330 -30.16 49.09 -25.07
N CYS A 331 -30.38 48.54 -23.85
CA CYS A 331 -31.71 48.37 -23.26
C CYS A 331 -31.63 48.53 -21.75
N LYS A 332 -32.65 49.15 -21.14
CA LYS A 332 -32.90 49.14 -19.69
C LYS A 332 -34.10 48.24 -19.42
N PHE A 333 -33.83 47.03 -18.91
CA PHE A 333 -34.89 46.07 -18.61
C PHE A 333 -35.52 46.35 -17.26
N LYS A 334 -36.87 46.34 -17.21
CA LYS A 334 -37.62 46.28 -15.94
C LYS A 334 -37.52 44.87 -15.36
N GLU A 335 -37.70 44.72 -14.05
CA GLU A 335 -37.61 43.45 -13.33
C GLU A 335 -38.55 42.35 -13.94
N ASP A 336 -39.77 42.76 -14.32
CA ASP A 336 -40.75 41.82 -14.95
C ASP A 336 -40.31 41.38 -16.34
N GLU A 337 -39.62 42.23 -17.10
CA GLU A 337 -39.12 41.93 -18.43
C GLU A 337 -37.88 41.01 -18.35
N LYS A 338 -37.01 41.25 -17.36
CA LYS A 338 -35.90 40.34 -17.07
C LYS A 338 -36.37 38.95 -16.73
N SER A 339 -37.38 38.81 -15.87
CA SER A 339 -37.94 37.53 -15.47
C SER A 339 -38.53 36.75 -16.65
N LYS A 340 -39.26 37.43 -17.55
CA LYS A 340 -39.79 36.79 -18.78
C LYS A 340 -38.66 36.38 -19.74
N LEU A 341 -37.64 37.24 -19.92
CA LEU A 341 -36.51 36.92 -20.79
C LEU A 341 -35.74 35.69 -20.31
N VAL A 342 -35.43 35.67 -18.99
CA VAL A 342 -34.76 34.55 -18.35
C VAL A 342 -35.57 33.25 -18.52
N SER A 343 -36.89 33.32 -18.28
CA SER A 343 -37.76 32.17 -18.42
C SER A 343 -37.80 31.63 -19.88
N ASN A 344 -37.91 32.54 -20.84
CA ASN A 344 -37.92 32.15 -22.26
C ASN A 344 -36.60 31.59 -22.73
N MET A 345 -35.48 32.19 -22.38
CA MET A 345 -34.16 31.70 -22.74
C MET A 345 -33.85 30.35 -22.05
N MET A 346 -34.29 30.18 -20.80
CA MET A 346 -34.12 28.90 -20.09
C MET A 346 -34.90 27.78 -20.75
N ILE A 347 -36.11 28.04 -21.26
CA ILE A 347 -36.88 27.07 -22.06
C ILE A 347 -36.10 26.69 -23.32
N ILE A 348 -35.62 27.67 -24.09
CA ILE A 348 -34.88 27.44 -25.34
C ILE A 348 -33.62 26.61 -25.12
N LEU A 349 -32.83 26.97 -24.08
CA LEU A 349 -31.56 26.30 -23.81
C LEU A 349 -31.69 24.88 -23.21
N ASN A 350 -32.82 24.62 -22.53
CA ASN A 350 -33.13 23.28 -21.99
C ASN A 350 -33.90 22.38 -22.93
N MET A 351 -34.34 22.88 -24.09
CA MET A 351 -35.04 22.05 -25.07
C MET A 351 -34.08 21.10 -25.77
N ASP A 352 -34.37 19.79 -25.70
CA ASP A 352 -33.72 18.80 -26.54
C ASP A 352 -34.04 19.06 -28.03
N LYS A 353 -33.06 18.79 -28.91
CA LYS A 353 -33.19 18.96 -30.36
C LYS A 353 -34.45 18.24 -30.88
N GLY A 354 -35.55 18.91 -31.06
CA GLY A 354 -36.79 18.40 -31.62
C GLY A 354 -38.09 19.03 -31.11
N GLY A 355 -38.01 19.92 -30.09
CA GLY A 355 -39.20 20.63 -29.62
C GLY A 355 -39.39 21.99 -30.28
N ASN A 356 -40.56 22.26 -30.83
CA ASN A 356 -40.95 23.60 -31.29
C ASN A 356 -41.37 24.45 -30.08
N ALA A 357 -40.53 25.41 -29.72
CA ALA A 357 -40.89 26.38 -28.67
C ALA A 357 -41.91 27.39 -29.20
N ILE A 358 -43.14 27.35 -28.71
CA ILE A 358 -44.13 28.42 -28.93
C ILE A 358 -43.90 29.48 -27.87
N ILE A 359 -43.16 30.54 -28.20
CA ILE A 359 -42.95 31.70 -27.34
C ILE A 359 -44.12 32.62 -27.49
N LYS A 360 -44.98 32.82 -26.47
CA LYS A 360 -45.95 33.91 -26.40
C LYS A 360 -45.22 35.17 -26.00
N VAL A 361 -45.18 36.14 -26.88
CA VAL A 361 -44.65 37.51 -26.66
C VAL A 361 -45.58 38.29 -25.77
#